data_bde1fff09138e796b395bbbd9da705b6
#
_entry.id   bde1fff09138e796b395bbbd9da705b6
#
_cell.length_a   1.000
_cell.length_b   1.000
_cell.length_c   1.000
_cell.angle_alpha   90.00
_cell.angle_beta   90.00
_cell.angle_gamma   90.00
#
_symmetry.space_group_name_H-M   'P 1'
#
loop_
_entity.id
_entity.type
_entity.pdbx_description
1 polymer ?
#
loop_
_entity_poly.entity_id
_entity_poly.type
_entity_poly.pdbx_seq_one_letter_code
_entity_poly.pdbx_strand_id
1 'polypeptide(L)'
;MPFSSNSIPGRDAVLSRYFPHYRPVAEGQSGLSGASVIIEGPAQRLVLRHHHDPDAPQAHFLRQYHALSQLPEDLAPKPRFYVPGWMAVEYIPGEIKTGLPDADELAGLLYYLHQQPRFGWRIHLLALLEQYWLGSDPARRTPSWLRTLKRLRKEGEPRPLRLAPLHMDVHAANIVHGPAGLRLIDWEYAGDGDVALELAAVWVDDVQQHQQLVQAYAVRARMDGQKLWQQVRRWYPWILMLKAGWFEYRWRQTGERQFISLADATWRQLVTKD
;
A
#
# COMPACT_ATOMS: atom_id res chain seq x y z
N MET A 1 -35.06 -7.67 -1.15
CA MET A 1 -35.11 -6.72 -2.28
C MET A 1 -33.70 -6.32 -2.62
N PRO A 2 -33.16 -6.54 -3.83
CA PRO A 2 -31.87 -6.00 -4.22
C PRO A 2 -32.00 -4.48 -4.31
N PHE A 3 -30.92 -3.77 -3.95
CA PHE A 3 -30.84 -2.33 -4.11
C PHE A 3 -31.00 -1.97 -5.60
N SER A 4 -32.14 -1.37 -5.94
CA SER A 4 -32.40 -0.76 -7.24
C SER A 4 -31.88 0.68 -7.15
N SER A 5 -30.63 0.86 -7.45
CA SER A 5 -29.90 2.06 -7.87
C SER A 5 -28.41 1.90 -7.56
N ASN A 6 -27.55 2.42 -8.43
CA ASN A 6 -26.08 2.35 -8.38
C ASN A 6 -25.43 3.10 -7.19
N SER A 7 -26.11 3.34 -6.07
CA SER A 7 -25.54 4.00 -4.90
C SER A 7 -25.00 2.98 -3.90
N ILE A 8 -23.74 3.16 -3.53
CA ILE A 8 -23.10 2.42 -2.44
C ILE A 8 -23.88 2.71 -1.14
N PRO A 9 -24.33 1.68 -0.38
CA PRO A 9 -25.09 1.91 0.84
C PRO A 9 -24.24 2.64 1.89
N GLY A 10 -24.88 3.52 2.67
CA GLY A 10 -24.23 4.20 3.78
C GLY A 10 -23.82 3.22 4.91
N ARG A 11 -22.87 3.64 5.76
CA ARG A 11 -22.33 2.85 6.87
C ARG A 11 -23.43 2.25 7.76
N ASP A 12 -24.38 3.05 8.18
CA ASP A 12 -25.43 2.62 9.12
C ASP A 12 -26.36 1.57 8.49
N ALA A 13 -26.63 1.67 7.19
CA ALA A 13 -27.39 0.66 6.45
C ALA A 13 -26.63 -0.67 6.35
N VAL A 14 -25.30 -0.63 6.16
CA VAL A 14 -24.45 -1.82 6.14
C VAL A 14 -24.41 -2.47 7.53
N LEU A 15 -24.18 -1.67 8.58
CA LEU A 15 -24.17 -2.17 9.95
C LEU A 15 -25.51 -2.81 10.32
N SER A 16 -26.63 -2.14 10.12
CA SER A 16 -27.94 -2.66 10.47
C SER A 16 -28.29 -3.94 9.70
N ARG A 17 -27.87 -4.05 8.44
CA ARG A 17 -28.23 -5.19 7.58
C ARG A 17 -27.34 -6.41 7.79
N TYR A 18 -26.01 -6.20 7.89
CA TYR A 18 -25.05 -7.30 7.87
C TYR A 18 -24.36 -7.53 9.20
N PHE A 19 -24.39 -6.54 10.10
CA PHE A 19 -23.71 -6.55 11.39
C PHE A 19 -24.67 -6.10 12.54
N PRO A 20 -25.91 -6.65 12.67
CA PRO A 20 -26.91 -6.14 13.61
C PRO A 20 -26.48 -6.23 15.09
N HIS A 21 -25.51 -7.12 15.40
CA HIS A 21 -24.98 -7.31 16.77
C HIS A 21 -23.62 -6.65 16.97
N TYR A 22 -23.13 -5.88 16.01
CA TYR A 22 -21.87 -5.15 16.11
C TYR A 22 -22.11 -3.67 16.38
N ARG A 23 -21.21 -3.09 17.14
CA ARG A 23 -21.23 -1.66 17.47
C ARG A 23 -19.90 -1.02 17.08
N PRO A 24 -19.88 0.19 16.52
CA PRO A 24 -18.65 0.93 16.34
C PRO A 24 -17.97 1.15 17.70
N VAL A 25 -16.66 0.88 17.75
CA VAL A 25 -15.84 1.22 18.92
C VAL A 25 -15.45 2.68 18.76
N ALA A 26 -15.64 3.49 19.84
CA ALA A 26 -15.22 4.88 19.85
C ALA A 26 -13.70 4.98 19.60
N GLU A 27 -13.32 5.88 18.71
CA GLU A 27 -12.04 5.97 18.05
C GLU A 27 -10.79 5.95 18.94
N GLY A 28 -9.89 5.00 18.62
CA GLY A 28 -8.46 5.16 18.78
C GLY A 28 -7.82 4.94 17.41
N GLN A 29 -7.31 6.00 16.78
CA GLN A 29 -6.55 5.99 15.55
C GLN A 29 -7.31 5.52 14.28
N SER A 30 -8.07 6.42 13.66
CA SER A 30 -8.38 6.32 12.24
C SER A 30 -7.08 6.52 11.45
N GLY A 31 -6.72 5.59 10.54
CA GLY A 31 -5.64 5.80 9.58
C GLY A 31 -5.87 7.08 8.76
N LEU A 32 -4.82 7.58 8.10
CA LEU A 32 -4.82 8.83 7.30
C LEU A 32 -5.99 8.96 6.29
N SER A 33 -6.67 7.85 5.95
CA SER A 33 -7.77 7.85 4.98
C SER A 33 -9.16 8.04 5.60
N GLY A 34 -9.34 7.92 6.92
CA GLY A 34 -10.67 8.05 7.56
C GLY A 34 -11.73 7.02 7.10
N ALA A 35 -11.36 6.09 6.22
CA ALA A 35 -12.27 5.17 5.54
C ALA A 35 -12.54 3.86 6.31
N SER A 36 -11.97 3.71 7.51
CA SER A 36 -12.06 2.49 8.30
C SER A 36 -12.67 2.75 9.67
N VAL A 37 -13.49 1.83 10.16
CA VAL A 37 -14.05 1.85 11.52
C VAL A 37 -13.92 0.49 12.16
N ILE A 38 -13.49 0.45 13.43
CA ILE A 38 -13.48 -0.78 14.21
C ILE A 38 -14.89 -1.02 14.71
N ILE A 39 -15.40 -2.23 14.49
CA ILE A 39 -16.69 -2.69 15.01
C ILE A 39 -16.47 -3.89 15.93
N GLU A 40 -17.16 -3.88 17.08
CA GLU A 40 -17.08 -4.94 18.08
C GLU A 40 -18.37 -5.73 18.14
N GLY A 41 -18.28 -7.03 18.00
CA GLY A 41 -19.38 -7.99 18.11
C GLY A 41 -19.19 -8.96 19.28
N PRO A 42 -20.14 -9.89 19.48
CA PRO A 42 -20.11 -10.81 20.63
C PRO A 42 -18.87 -11.72 20.68
N ALA A 43 -18.31 -12.08 19.54
CA ALA A 43 -17.21 -13.05 19.45
C ALA A 43 -15.89 -12.43 18.99
N GLN A 44 -15.91 -11.30 18.28
CA GLN A 44 -14.71 -10.74 17.66
C GLN A 44 -14.86 -9.25 17.33
N ARG A 45 -13.71 -8.61 17.11
CA ARG A 45 -13.61 -7.29 16.50
C ARG A 45 -13.31 -7.42 15.01
N LEU A 46 -13.88 -6.51 14.22
CA LEU A 46 -13.62 -6.38 12.79
C LEU A 46 -13.25 -4.94 12.45
N VAL A 47 -12.53 -4.77 11.35
CA VAL A 47 -12.31 -3.46 10.73
C VAL A 47 -13.21 -3.39 9.50
N LEU A 48 -14.25 -2.53 9.57
CA LEU A 48 -15.13 -2.25 8.46
C LEU A 48 -14.52 -1.14 7.61
N ARG A 49 -14.28 -1.41 6.33
CA ARG A 49 -13.64 -0.51 5.36
C ARG A 49 -14.63 -0.13 4.27
N HIS A 50 -14.60 1.14 3.91
CA HIS A 50 -15.39 1.70 2.83
C HIS A 50 -14.50 2.11 1.67
N HIS A 51 -14.93 1.81 0.44
CA HIS A 51 -14.29 2.32 -0.77
C HIS A 51 -14.59 3.82 -0.89
N HIS A 52 -13.60 4.64 -0.55
CA HIS A 52 -13.79 6.08 -0.34
C HIS A 52 -13.54 6.92 -1.61
N ASP A 53 -12.76 6.42 -2.56
CA ASP A 53 -12.44 7.14 -3.78
C ASP A 53 -13.46 6.83 -4.88
N PRO A 54 -14.38 7.76 -5.21
CA PRO A 54 -15.38 7.55 -6.26
C PRO A 54 -14.72 7.40 -7.65
N ASP A 55 -13.50 7.90 -7.84
CA ASP A 55 -12.76 7.84 -9.09
C ASP A 55 -11.90 6.57 -9.21
N ALA A 56 -11.66 5.86 -8.08
CA ALA A 56 -10.94 4.60 -8.11
C ALA A 56 -11.85 3.46 -8.60
N PRO A 57 -11.38 2.62 -9.54
CA PRO A 57 -12.16 1.49 -10.00
C PRO A 57 -12.54 0.55 -8.85
N GLN A 58 -13.81 0.16 -8.73
CA GLN A 58 -14.27 -0.84 -7.74
C GLN A 58 -13.47 -2.14 -7.82
N ALA A 59 -12.90 -2.44 -8.99
CA ALA A 59 -12.00 -3.56 -9.20
C ALA A 59 -10.77 -3.54 -8.26
N HIS A 60 -10.27 -2.36 -7.85
CA HIS A 60 -9.15 -2.26 -6.91
C HIS A 60 -9.54 -2.74 -5.52
N PHE A 61 -10.72 -2.36 -5.03
CA PHE A 61 -11.22 -2.79 -3.74
C PHE A 61 -11.53 -4.29 -3.71
N LEU A 62 -12.04 -4.84 -4.82
CA LEU A 62 -12.23 -6.27 -4.98
C LEU A 62 -10.89 -7.04 -5.04
N ARG A 63 -9.85 -6.47 -5.68
CA ARG A 63 -8.50 -7.06 -5.68
C ARG A 63 -7.92 -7.13 -4.26
N GLN A 64 -8.12 -6.09 -3.45
CA GLN A 64 -7.72 -6.11 -2.04
C GLN A 64 -8.39 -7.27 -1.27
N TYR A 65 -9.70 -7.47 -1.45
CA TYR A 65 -10.42 -8.61 -0.88
C TYR A 65 -9.82 -9.95 -1.34
N HIS A 66 -9.53 -10.10 -2.63
CA HIS A 66 -8.91 -11.31 -3.18
C HIS A 66 -7.49 -11.53 -2.66
N ALA A 67 -6.67 -10.48 -2.56
CA ALA A 67 -5.33 -10.58 -1.97
C ALA A 67 -5.41 -11.12 -0.54
N LEU A 68 -6.22 -10.49 0.31
CA LEU A 68 -6.42 -10.90 1.69
C LEU A 68 -6.96 -12.32 1.83
N SER A 69 -7.81 -12.78 0.90
CA SER A 69 -8.35 -14.14 0.91
C SER A 69 -7.28 -15.21 0.64
N GLN A 70 -6.23 -14.87 -0.10
CA GLN A 70 -5.13 -15.78 -0.46
C GLN A 70 -4.02 -15.83 0.58
N LEU A 71 -3.83 -14.76 1.36
CA LEU A 71 -2.74 -14.63 2.31
C LEU A 71 -3.00 -15.44 3.60
N PRO A 72 -1.96 -15.93 4.28
CA PRO A 72 -2.10 -16.64 5.56
C PRO A 72 -2.47 -15.68 6.70
N GLU A 73 -3.11 -16.22 7.74
CA GLU A 73 -3.61 -15.44 8.89
C GLU A 73 -2.52 -14.80 9.75
N ASP A 74 -1.34 -15.40 9.76
CA ASP A 74 -0.17 -14.89 10.47
C ASP A 74 0.56 -13.77 9.72
N LEU A 75 0.16 -13.47 8.49
CA LEU A 75 0.72 -12.39 7.68
C LEU A 75 -0.25 -11.20 7.52
N ALA A 76 -1.54 -11.46 7.33
CA ALA A 76 -2.53 -10.44 6.99
C ALA A 76 -3.90 -10.70 7.65
N PRO A 77 -4.76 -9.66 7.82
CA PRO A 77 -6.10 -9.86 8.35
C PRO A 77 -6.97 -10.64 7.34
N LYS A 78 -7.72 -11.62 7.81
CA LYS A 78 -8.66 -12.35 6.95
C LYS A 78 -9.89 -11.51 6.63
N PRO A 79 -10.33 -11.48 5.37
CA PRO A 79 -11.59 -10.88 5.00
C PRO A 79 -12.75 -11.75 5.51
N ARG A 80 -13.74 -11.12 6.13
CA ARG A 80 -14.92 -11.78 6.70
C ARG A 80 -16.21 -11.41 5.97
N PHE A 81 -16.18 -10.32 5.21
CA PHE A 81 -17.34 -9.82 4.50
C PHE A 81 -16.90 -8.96 3.31
N TYR A 82 -17.66 -9.04 2.22
CA TYR A 82 -17.51 -8.16 1.07
C TYR A 82 -18.87 -7.93 0.39
N VAL A 83 -19.16 -6.68 0.10
CA VAL A 83 -20.18 -6.23 -0.86
C VAL A 83 -19.60 -5.06 -1.65
N PRO A 84 -20.14 -4.70 -2.84
CA PRO A 84 -19.66 -3.54 -3.56
C PRO A 84 -19.59 -2.29 -2.68
N GLY A 85 -18.39 -1.72 -2.56
CA GLY A 85 -18.11 -0.55 -1.74
C GLY A 85 -17.81 -0.81 -0.26
N TRP A 86 -17.97 -2.04 0.26
CA TRP A 86 -17.71 -2.36 1.67
C TRP A 86 -17.00 -3.69 1.85
N MET A 87 -16.06 -3.72 2.77
CA MET A 87 -15.35 -4.93 3.20
C MET A 87 -15.16 -4.91 4.71
N ALA A 88 -15.35 -6.04 5.38
CA ALA A 88 -14.92 -6.22 6.77
C ALA A 88 -13.79 -7.25 6.83
N VAL A 89 -12.74 -6.90 7.56
CA VAL A 89 -11.57 -7.76 7.82
C VAL A 89 -11.41 -7.97 9.32
N GLU A 90 -10.69 -9.00 9.69
CA GLU A 90 -10.33 -9.23 11.10
C GLU A 90 -9.60 -8.02 11.68
N TYR A 91 -9.89 -7.71 12.93
CA TYR A 91 -9.06 -6.82 13.72
C TYR A 91 -7.85 -7.61 14.24
N ILE A 92 -6.64 -7.14 13.89
CA ILE A 92 -5.39 -7.74 14.39
C ILE A 92 -5.03 -7.08 15.72
N PRO A 93 -5.04 -7.82 16.85
CA PRO A 93 -4.58 -7.28 18.12
C PRO A 93 -3.06 -7.11 18.11
N GLY A 94 -2.59 -5.98 18.59
CA GLY A 94 -1.16 -5.65 18.63
C GLY A 94 -0.92 -4.15 18.73
N GLU A 95 0.34 -3.78 18.68
CA GLU A 95 0.81 -2.41 18.76
C GLU A 95 1.31 -1.94 17.38
N ILE A 96 0.96 -0.72 16.99
CA ILE A 96 1.56 -0.02 15.86
C ILE A 96 2.64 0.90 16.41
N LYS A 97 3.90 0.61 16.09
CA LYS A 97 5.05 1.41 16.53
C LYS A 97 5.31 2.57 15.58
N THR A 98 6.00 3.58 16.06
CA THR A 98 6.38 4.76 15.25
C THR A 98 7.55 4.49 14.29
N GLY A 99 8.38 3.47 14.57
CA GLY A 99 9.52 3.08 13.76
C GLY A 99 9.32 1.71 13.10
N LEU A 100 10.03 1.47 12.00
CA LEU A 100 10.11 0.17 11.37
C LEU A 100 10.76 -0.87 12.32
N PRO A 101 10.41 -2.16 12.18
CA PRO A 101 11.18 -3.25 12.80
C PRO A 101 12.66 -3.19 12.39
N ASP A 102 13.51 -3.92 13.11
CA ASP A 102 14.90 -4.04 12.66
C ASP A 102 14.98 -4.69 11.27
N ALA A 103 16.14 -4.50 10.63
CA ALA A 103 16.33 -4.92 9.24
C ALA A 103 16.13 -6.44 9.03
N ASP A 104 16.46 -7.25 10.01
CA ASP A 104 16.35 -8.70 9.91
C ASP A 104 14.90 -9.17 10.10
N GLU A 105 14.19 -8.63 11.10
CA GLU A 105 12.75 -8.89 11.30
C GLU A 105 11.93 -8.47 10.08
N LEU A 106 12.16 -7.25 9.56
CA LEU A 106 11.45 -6.74 8.40
C LEU A 106 11.77 -7.54 7.14
N ALA A 107 13.04 -7.91 6.92
CA ALA A 107 13.43 -8.79 5.82
C ALA A 107 12.76 -10.17 5.94
N GLY A 108 12.63 -10.70 7.15
CA GLY A 108 11.90 -11.94 7.42
C GLY A 108 10.43 -11.87 7.00
N LEU A 109 9.74 -10.80 7.42
CA LEU A 109 8.33 -10.55 7.07
C LEU A 109 8.14 -10.43 5.54
N LEU A 110 8.97 -9.61 4.87
CA LEU A 110 8.90 -9.43 3.42
C LEU A 110 9.27 -10.71 2.67
N TYR A 111 10.28 -11.45 3.13
CA TYR A 111 10.61 -12.74 2.53
C TYR A 111 9.46 -13.74 2.66
N TYR A 112 8.80 -13.79 3.81
CA TYR A 112 7.63 -14.65 4.01
C TYR A 112 6.47 -14.28 3.08
N LEU A 113 6.17 -12.99 2.93
CA LEU A 113 5.21 -12.50 1.94
C LEU A 113 5.57 -12.97 0.52
N HIS A 114 6.82 -12.78 0.12
CA HIS A 114 7.27 -13.10 -1.24
C HIS A 114 7.36 -14.60 -1.55
N GLN A 115 7.18 -15.48 -0.56
CA GLN A 115 7.02 -16.93 -0.76
C GLN A 115 5.55 -17.33 -1.00
N GLN A 116 4.60 -16.44 -0.75
CA GLN A 116 3.19 -16.76 -0.96
C GLN A 116 2.84 -16.90 -2.45
N PRO A 117 1.74 -17.57 -2.78
CA PRO A 117 1.24 -17.62 -4.15
C PRO A 117 1.01 -16.22 -4.72
N ARG A 118 1.29 -16.04 -6.01
CA ARG A 118 1.03 -14.77 -6.70
C ARG A 118 -0.46 -14.50 -6.77
N PHE A 119 -0.83 -13.22 -6.69
CA PHE A 119 -2.22 -12.77 -6.73
C PHE A 119 -2.88 -12.94 -8.10
N GLY A 120 -2.09 -12.95 -9.19
CA GLY A 120 -2.59 -13.10 -10.55
C GLY A 120 -2.82 -11.78 -11.30
N TRP A 121 -2.48 -10.63 -10.69
CA TRP A 121 -2.47 -9.32 -11.38
C TRP A 121 -1.17 -8.57 -11.11
N ARG A 122 -0.64 -7.98 -12.18
CA ARG A 122 0.62 -7.22 -12.14
C ARG A 122 0.40 -5.80 -11.68
N ILE A 123 1.39 -5.28 -10.95
CA ILE A 123 1.54 -3.86 -10.71
C ILE A 123 2.15 -3.24 -11.98
N HIS A 124 1.50 -2.22 -12.51
CA HIS A 124 1.95 -1.45 -13.67
C HIS A 124 2.20 -0.01 -13.25
N LEU A 125 3.45 0.29 -12.84
CA LEU A 125 3.80 1.60 -12.31
C LEU A 125 3.64 2.70 -13.37
N LEU A 126 4.01 2.47 -14.62
CA LEU A 126 3.89 3.47 -15.65
C LEU A 126 2.45 3.99 -15.80
N ALA A 127 1.47 3.08 -15.78
CA ALA A 127 0.05 3.45 -15.84
C ALA A 127 -0.38 4.31 -14.64
N LEU A 128 0.11 4.01 -13.43
CA LEU A 128 -0.14 4.80 -12.23
C LEU A 128 0.51 6.18 -12.31
N LEU A 129 1.76 6.26 -12.78
CA LEU A 129 2.46 7.55 -12.96
C LEU A 129 1.72 8.46 -13.95
N GLU A 130 1.20 7.89 -15.05
CA GLU A 130 0.39 8.62 -16.02
C GLU A 130 -0.96 9.05 -15.45
N GLN A 131 -1.60 8.21 -14.68
CA GLN A 131 -2.85 8.53 -13.99
C GLN A 131 -2.64 9.71 -13.01
N TYR A 132 -1.59 9.70 -12.21
CA TYR A 132 -1.29 10.80 -11.28
C TYR A 132 -0.91 12.09 -12.02
N TRP A 133 -0.17 12.00 -13.14
CA TRP A 133 0.08 13.15 -14.00
C TRP A 133 -1.23 13.78 -14.49
N LEU A 134 -2.15 12.97 -15.02
CA LEU A 134 -3.43 13.45 -15.53
C LEU A 134 -4.37 13.91 -14.41
N GLY A 135 -4.32 13.27 -13.26
CA GLY A 135 -5.16 13.55 -12.10
C GLY A 135 -4.67 14.71 -11.22
N SER A 136 -3.43 15.20 -11.39
CA SER A 136 -2.88 16.32 -10.62
C SER A 136 -3.38 17.67 -11.11
N ASP A 137 -3.17 18.73 -10.30
CA ASP A 137 -3.44 20.12 -10.72
C ASP A 137 -2.52 20.50 -11.90
N PRO A 138 -3.06 20.99 -13.02
CA PRO A 138 -2.27 21.47 -14.14
C PRO A 138 -1.21 22.52 -13.77
N ALA A 139 -1.48 23.41 -12.79
CA ALA A 139 -0.56 24.43 -12.35
C ALA A 139 0.67 23.85 -11.60
N ARG A 140 0.58 22.62 -11.11
CA ARG A 140 1.64 21.89 -10.43
C ARG A 140 2.47 21.00 -11.35
N ARG A 141 2.07 20.81 -12.60
CA ARG A 141 2.76 19.98 -13.59
C ARG A 141 4.01 20.66 -14.13
N THR A 142 5.17 20.32 -13.56
CA THR A 142 6.44 20.93 -13.96
C THR A 142 7.04 20.29 -15.22
N PRO A 143 7.87 21.05 -15.99
CA PRO A 143 8.63 20.47 -17.10
C PRO A 143 9.57 19.35 -16.66
N SER A 144 10.11 19.40 -15.45
CA SER A 144 10.95 18.32 -14.89
C SER A 144 10.17 17.05 -14.69
N TRP A 145 8.97 17.13 -14.10
CA TRP A 145 8.08 15.97 -13.96
C TRP A 145 7.79 15.34 -15.31
N LEU A 146 7.40 16.14 -16.32
CA LEU A 146 7.11 15.64 -17.67
C LEU A 146 8.33 14.97 -18.31
N ARG A 147 9.54 15.58 -18.18
CA ARG A 147 10.77 14.99 -18.73
C ARG A 147 11.06 13.63 -18.09
N THR A 148 10.96 13.52 -16.76
CA THR A 148 11.20 12.27 -16.05
C THR A 148 10.16 11.21 -16.46
N LEU A 149 8.88 11.55 -16.54
CA LEU A 149 7.84 10.63 -16.99
C LEU A 149 8.12 10.11 -18.42
N LYS A 150 8.51 10.99 -19.35
CA LYS A 150 8.88 10.60 -20.73
C LYS A 150 10.13 9.72 -20.76
N ARG A 151 11.13 9.99 -19.91
CA ARG A 151 12.34 9.16 -19.76
C ARG A 151 11.97 7.75 -19.30
N LEU A 152 11.23 7.63 -18.19
CA LEU A 152 10.80 6.33 -17.65
C LEU A 152 9.94 5.54 -18.62
N ARG A 153 9.04 6.22 -19.35
CA ARG A 153 8.26 5.58 -20.42
C ARG A 153 9.15 5.00 -21.52
N LYS A 154 10.19 5.73 -21.93
CA LYS A 154 11.14 5.28 -22.96
C LYS A 154 12.01 4.11 -22.46
N GLU A 155 12.47 4.15 -21.21
CA GLU A 155 13.30 3.12 -20.62
C GLU A 155 12.51 1.85 -20.33
N GLY A 156 11.22 1.99 -20.02
CA GLY A 156 10.36 0.90 -19.55
C GLY A 156 10.68 0.45 -18.13
N GLU A 157 9.76 -0.30 -17.54
CA GLU A 157 9.96 -0.86 -16.21
C GLU A 157 11.13 -1.85 -16.17
N PRO A 158 11.96 -1.83 -15.13
CA PRO A 158 13.05 -2.80 -14.98
C PRO A 158 12.56 -4.24 -15.05
N ARG A 159 13.31 -5.11 -15.75
CA ARG A 159 12.97 -6.54 -15.78
C ARG A 159 13.09 -7.12 -14.38
N PRO A 160 12.07 -7.83 -13.87
CA PRO A 160 12.10 -8.39 -12.53
C PRO A 160 13.24 -9.37 -12.32
N LEU A 161 13.91 -9.29 -11.18
CA LEU A 161 14.79 -10.35 -10.70
C LEU A 161 13.99 -11.57 -10.26
N ARG A 162 12.90 -11.32 -9.52
CA ARG A 162 11.98 -12.32 -9.04
C ARG A 162 10.60 -11.74 -8.89
N LEU A 163 9.60 -12.38 -9.51
CA LEU A 163 8.19 -12.01 -9.35
C LEU A 163 7.61 -12.66 -8.10
N ALA A 164 6.95 -11.85 -7.28
CA ALA A 164 6.30 -12.25 -6.05
C ALA A 164 5.04 -11.42 -5.81
N PRO A 165 4.15 -11.83 -4.90
CA PRO A 165 3.12 -10.96 -4.35
C PRO A 165 3.78 -9.86 -3.52
N LEU A 166 3.38 -8.61 -3.72
CA LEU A 166 3.89 -7.43 -3.05
C LEU A 166 2.78 -6.71 -2.30
N HIS A 167 3.14 -6.02 -1.22
CA HIS A 167 2.25 -5.13 -0.46
C HIS A 167 2.22 -3.70 -1.03
N MET A 168 3.39 -3.17 -1.38
CA MET A 168 3.65 -1.85 -1.99
C MET A 168 3.44 -0.62 -1.11
N ASP A 169 3.10 -0.81 0.16
CA ASP A 169 2.97 0.30 1.12
C ASP A 169 3.48 -0.10 2.52
N VAL A 170 4.72 -0.59 2.56
CA VAL A 170 5.35 -1.04 3.80
C VAL A 170 5.97 0.14 4.54
N HIS A 171 5.32 0.54 5.63
CA HIS A 171 5.79 1.54 6.59
C HIS A 171 5.32 1.20 8.01
N ALA A 172 5.87 1.88 9.01
CA ALA A 172 5.62 1.56 10.42
C ALA A 172 4.13 1.48 10.79
N ALA A 173 3.30 2.39 10.25
CA ALA A 173 1.86 2.41 10.56
C ALA A 173 1.07 1.24 9.92
N ASN A 174 1.65 0.53 8.95
CA ASN A 174 1.05 -0.65 8.32
C ASN A 174 1.60 -1.97 8.87
N ILE A 175 2.40 -1.93 9.95
CA ILE A 175 2.96 -3.11 10.61
C ILE A 175 2.40 -3.21 12.02
N VAL A 176 1.68 -4.30 12.30
CA VAL A 176 1.16 -4.61 13.63
C VAL A 176 2.10 -5.57 14.33
N HIS A 177 2.62 -5.17 15.50
CA HIS A 177 3.43 -5.99 16.39
C HIS A 177 2.51 -6.77 17.32
N GLY A 178 2.15 -7.98 16.93
CA GLY A 178 1.28 -8.86 17.71
C GLY A 178 2.05 -9.93 18.50
N PRO A 179 1.38 -10.68 19.38
CA PRO A 179 1.99 -11.75 20.17
C PRO A 179 2.52 -12.91 19.29
N ALA A 180 1.98 -13.09 18.08
CA ALA A 180 2.39 -14.12 17.14
C ALA A 180 3.43 -13.63 16.12
N GLY A 181 3.91 -12.38 16.23
CA GLY A 181 4.87 -11.77 15.31
C GLY A 181 4.32 -10.57 14.57
N LEU A 182 5.03 -10.17 13.52
CA LEU A 182 4.67 -9.03 12.68
C LEU A 182 3.61 -9.40 11.66
N ARG A 183 2.64 -8.51 11.46
CA ARG A 183 1.59 -8.65 10.44
C ARG A 183 1.44 -7.36 9.64
N LEU A 184 1.07 -7.48 8.37
CA LEU A 184 0.82 -6.34 7.49
C LEU A 184 -0.68 -6.04 7.38
N ILE A 185 -1.03 -4.76 7.45
CA ILE A 185 -2.37 -4.24 7.21
C ILE A 185 -2.35 -3.26 6.03
N ASP A 186 -3.51 -2.90 5.51
CA ASP A 186 -3.67 -1.93 4.41
C ASP A 186 -3.11 -2.38 3.05
N TRP A 187 -3.76 -3.37 2.45
CA TRP A 187 -3.35 -4.07 1.23
C TRP A 187 -3.91 -3.44 -0.06
N GLU A 188 -4.21 -2.14 -0.06
CA GLU A 188 -4.88 -1.48 -1.19
C GLU A 188 -4.02 -1.42 -2.47
N TYR A 189 -2.69 -1.44 -2.33
CA TYR A 189 -1.73 -1.41 -3.46
C TYR A 189 -1.18 -2.80 -3.83
N ALA A 190 -1.70 -3.85 -3.23
CA ALA A 190 -1.18 -5.20 -3.41
C ALA A 190 -1.30 -5.69 -4.87
N GLY A 191 -0.26 -6.38 -5.32
CA GLY A 191 -0.21 -6.99 -6.66
C GLY A 191 1.10 -7.74 -6.87
N ASP A 192 1.26 -8.35 -8.03
CA ASP A 192 2.47 -9.09 -8.38
C ASP A 192 3.53 -8.14 -8.97
N GLY A 193 4.76 -8.22 -8.48
CA GLY A 193 5.87 -7.39 -8.96
C GLY A 193 7.24 -7.96 -8.64
N ASP A 194 8.26 -7.16 -8.93
CA ASP A 194 9.65 -7.49 -8.59
C ASP A 194 9.87 -7.33 -7.09
N VAL A 195 10.48 -8.31 -6.41
CA VAL A 195 10.84 -8.19 -4.99
C VAL A 195 11.71 -6.96 -4.72
N ALA A 196 12.54 -6.55 -5.68
CA ALA A 196 13.33 -5.33 -5.57
C ALA A 196 12.48 -4.05 -5.62
N LEU A 197 11.31 -4.09 -6.27
CA LEU A 197 10.34 -2.99 -6.26
C LEU A 197 9.74 -2.80 -4.86
N GLU A 198 9.32 -3.89 -4.19
CA GLU A 198 8.86 -3.83 -2.79
C GLU A 198 9.93 -3.23 -1.89
N LEU A 199 11.16 -3.77 -1.97
CA LEU A 199 12.27 -3.27 -1.16
C LEU A 199 12.57 -1.78 -1.43
N ALA A 200 12.42 -1.31 -2.67
CA ALA A 200 12.56 0.13 -3.00
C ALA A 200 11.40 0.97 -2.46
N ALA A 201 10.21 0.40 -2.29
CA ALA A 201 9.00 1.08 -1.84
C ALA A 201 8.91 1.22 -0.32
N VAL A 202 9.63 0.39 0.47
CA VAL A 202 9.65 0.51 1.94
C VAL A 202 10.04 1.93 2.36
N TRP A 203 9.31 2.47 3.32
CA TRP A 203 9.53 3.84 3.80
C TRP A 203 10.69 3.89 4.81
N VAL A 204 11.91 3.86 4.29
CA VAL A 204 13.16 4.00 5.05
C VAL A 204 13.80 5.33 4.67
N ASP A 205 14.05 6.20 5.64
CA ASP A 205 14.64 7.52 5.40
C ASP A 205 16.17 7.47 5.31
N ASP A 206 16.79 6.54 6.04
CA ASP A 206 18.24 6.37 6.09
C ASP A 206 18.74 5.34 5.08
N VAL A 207 19.73 5.73 4.27
CA VAL A 207 20.31 4.89 3.22
C VAL A 207 21.03 3.67 3.79
N GLN A 208 21.65 3.77 4.97
CA GLN A 208 22.37 2.65 5.57
C GLN A 208 21.38 1.61 6.10
N GLN A 209 20.29 2.07 6.76
CA GLN A 209 19.20 1.18 7.20
C GLN A 209 18.58 0.47 5.99
N HIS A 210 18.38 1.19 4.88
CA HIS A 210 17.86 0.58 3.66
C HIS A 210 18.79 -0.46 3.06
N GLN A 211 20.11 -0.20 3.05
CA GLN A 211 21.10 -1.19 2.62
C GLN A 211 21.12 -2.43 3.53
N GLN A 212 21.00 -2.23 4.86
CA GLN A 212 20.90 -3.34 5.82
C GLN A 212 19.68 -4.20 5.56
N LEU A 213 18.50 -3.59 5.32
CA LEU A 213 17.29 -4.32 4.97
C LEU A 213 17.49 -5.16 3.68
N VAL A 214 18.01 -4.54 2.62
CA VAL A 214 18.23 -5.24 1.34
C VAL A 214 19.25 -6.38 1.50
N GLN A 215 20.30 -6.19 2.29
CA GLN A 215 21.30 -7.23 2.56
C GLN A 215 20.70 -8.38 3.38
N ALA A 216 19.93 -8.07 4.45
CA ALA A 216 19.24 -9.09 5.25
C ALA A 216 18.26 -9.90 4.40
N TYR A 217 17.51 -9.22 3.52
CA TYR A 217 16.62 -9.89 2.56
C TYR A 217 17.40 -10.78 1.58
N ALA A 218 18.52 -10.28 1.01
CA ALA A 218 19.33 -11.05 0.07
C ALA A 218 19.86 -12.36 0.68
N VAL A 219 20.32 -12.33 1.93
CA VAL A 219 20.76 -13.52 2.67
C VAL A 219 19.63 -14.54 2.79
N ARG A 220 18.43 -14.11 3.25
CA ARG A 220 17.27 -14.98 3.41
C ARG A 220 16.78 -15.56 2.07
N ALA A 221 16.76 -14.74 1.03
CA ALA A 221 16.31 -15.11 -0.31
C ALA A 221 17.38 -15.90 -1.11
N ARG A 222 18.60 -16.06 -0.59
CA ARG A 222 19.76 -16.64 -1.27
C ARG A 222 20.05 -15.94 -2.62
N MET A 223 19.95 -14.60 -2.60
CA MET A 223 20.23 -13.76 -3.76
C MET A 223 21.57 -13.04 -3.60
N ASP A 224 22.18 -12.63 -4.71
CA ASP A 224 23.34 -11.75 -4.70
C ASP A 224 22.92 -10.36 -4.21
N GLY A 225 23.42 -9.95 -3.03
CA GLY A 225 23.07 -8.69 -2.38
C GLY A 225 23.44 -7.46 -3.21
N GLN A 226 24.56 -7.50 -3.96
CA GLN A 226 24.99 -6.40 -4.80
C GLN A 226 24.04 -6.22 -6.01
N LYS A 227 23.68 -7.32 -6.66
CA LYS A 227 22.73 -7.31 -7.78
C LYS A 227 21.35 -6.86 -7.32
N LEU A 228 20.89 -7.34 -6.14
CA LEU A 228 19.62 -6.92 -5.58
C LEU A 228 19.61 -5.42 -5.28
N TRP A 229 20.68 -4.90 -4.63
CA TRP A 229 20.80 -3.46 -4.35
C TRP A 229 20.81 -2.62 -5.63
N GLN A 230 21.54 -3.05 -6.66
CA GLN A 230 21.52 -2.39 -7.96
C GLN A 230 20.11 -2.35 -8.57
N GLN A 231 19.35 -3.43 -8.45
CA GLN A 231 17.98 -3.48 -8.93
C GLN A 231 17.04 -2.58 -8.11
N VAL A 232 17.16 -2.57 -6.78
CA VAL A 232 16.43 -1.63 -5.89
C VAL A 232 16.69 -0.18 -6.32
N ARG A 233 17.96 0.18 -6.60
CA ARG A 233 18.32 1.51 -7.09
C ARG A 233 17.70 1.86 -8.45
N ARG A 234 17.50 0.90 -9.35
CA ARG A 234 16.79 1.12 -10.63
C ARG A 234 15.31 1.45 -10.42
N TRP A 235 14.70 0.95 -9.34
CA TRP A 235 13.32 1.25 -9.00
C TRP A 235 13.15 2.61 -8.31
N TYR A 236 14.19 3.21 -7.72
CA TYR A 236 14.05 4.48 -6.99
C TYR A 236 13.40 5.62 -7.78
N PRO A 237 13.79 5.92 -9.04
CA PRO A 237 13.13 7.00 -9.77
C PRO A 237 11.63 6.75 -9.96
N TRP A 238 11.24 5.49 -10.13
CA TRP A 238 9.85 5.08 -10.24
C TRP A 238 9.08 5.30 -8.95
N ILE A 239 9.64 4.89 -7.83
CA ILE A 239 9.04 5.04 -6.49
C ILE A 239 8.96 6.52 -6.08
N LEU A 240 10.00 7.32 -6.32
CA LEU A 240 9.95 8.74 -6.03
C LEU A 240 8.87 9.45 -6.84
N MET A 241 8.76 9.13 -8.14
CA MET A 241 7.68 9.67 -8.98
C MET A 241 6.31 9.19 -8.54
N LEU A 242 6.18 7.92 -8.14
CA LEU A 242 4.93 7.38 -7.63
C LEU A 242 4.46 8.13 -6.38
N LYS A 243 5.35 8.26 -5.37
CA LYS A 243 5.07 8.98 -4.12
C LYS A 243 4.73 10.46 -4.37
N ALA A 244 5.55 11.17 -5.13
CA ALA A 244 5.30 12.57 -5.46
C ALA A 244 3.98 12.76 -6.22
N GLY A 245 3.74 11.94 -7.24
CA GLY A 245 2.49 11.97 -8.02
C GLY A 245 1.26 11.68 -7.17
N TRP A 246 1.36 10.71 -6.24
CA TRP A 246 0.29 10.41 -5.30
C TRP A 246 -0.01 11.59 -4.37
N PHE A 247 1.01 12.26 -3.82
CA PHE A 247 0.84 13.45 -2.99
C PHE A 247 0.17 14.60 -3.76
N GLU A 248 0.57 14.85 -5.01
CA GLU A 248 -0.06 15.86 -5.88
C GLU A 248 -1.54 15.51 -6.16
N TYR A 249 -1.83 14.24 -6.39
CA TYR A 249 -3.18 13.75 -6.62
C TYR A 249 -4.07 13.92 -5.37
N ARG A 250 -3.55 13.51 -4.19
CA ARG A 250 -4.26 13.66 -2.91
C ARG A 250 -4.52 15.11 -2.55
N TRP A 251 -3.53 15.99 -2.78
CA TRP A 251 -3.75 17.42 -2.58
C TRP A 251 -4.90 17.96 -3.43
N ARG A 252 -4.97 17.59 -4.69
CA ARG A 252 -6.08 18.00 -5.56
C ARG A 252 -7.43 17.51 -5.05
N GLN A 253 -7.48 16.30 -4.47
CA GLN A 253 -8.72 15.73 -3.93
C GLN A 253 -9.16 16.38 -2.61
N THR A 254 -8.20 16.65 -1.70
CA THR A 254 -8.49 17.03 -0.30
C THR A 254 -8.28 18.50 -0.02
N GLY A 255 -7.41 19.19 -0.77
CA GLY A 255 -6.97 20.56 -0.47
C GLY A 255 -6.02 20.68 0.74
N GLU A 256 -5.58 19.56 1.33
CA GLU A 256 -4.74 19.54 2.51
C GLU A 256 -3.29 19.91 2.18
N ARG A 257 -2.80 21.04 2.75
CA ARG A 257 -1.46 21.58 2.47
C ARG A 257 -0.30 20.64 2.80
N GLN A 258 -0.48 19.69 3.70
CA GLN A 258 0.55 18.71 4.03
C GLN A 258 0.98 17.91 2.78
N PHE A 259 0.05 17.57 1.88
CA PHE A 259 0.37 16.82 0.67
C PHE A 259 1.25 17.61 -0.29
N ILE A 260 1.06 18.92 -0.43
CA ILE A 260 1.98 19.77 -1.22
C ILE A 260 3.39 19.74 -0.64
N SER A 261 3.54 19.88 0.68
CA SER A 261 4.84 19.87 1.33
C SER A 261 5.57 18.54 1.13
N LEU A 262 4.85 17.43 1.21
CA LEU A 262 5.38 16.09 0.95
C LEU A 262 5.75 15.89 -0.53
N ALA A 263 4.93 16.38 -1.46
CA ALA A 263 5.24 16.35 -2.89
C ALA A 263 6.51 17.13 -3.19
N ASP A 264 6.63 18.37 -2.71
CA ASP A 264 7.79 19.23 -2.93
C ASP A 264 9.08 18.64 -2.34
N ALA A 265 8.99 17.98 -1.17
CA ALA A 265 10.11 17.27 -0.56
C ALA A 265 10.56 16.09 -1.43
N THR A 266 9.61 15.33 -1.97
CA THR A 266 9.90 14.17 -2.82
C THR A 266 10.45 14.59 -4.19
N TRP A 267 9.92 15.66 -4.79
CA TRP A 267 10.45 16.22 -6.04
C TRP A 267 11.91 16.68 -5.90
N ARG A 268 12.30 17.27 -4.78
CA ARG A 268 13.71 17.64 -4.51
C ARG A 268 14.64 16.44 -4.49
N GLN A 269 14.21 15.32 -3.90
CA GLN A 269 15.01 14.08 -3.91
C GLN A 269 15.24 13.52 -5.32
N LEU A 270 14.27 13.70 -6.23
CA LEU A 270 14.40 13.25 -7.62
C LEU A 270 15.43 14.06 -8.39
N VAL A 271 15.47 15.40 -8.18
CA VAL A 271 16.40 16.32 -8.88
C VAL A 271 17.84 16.15 -8.42
N THR A 272 18.08 15.83 -7.14
CA THR A 272 19.43 15.66 -6.60
C THR A 272 20.11 14.34 -6.96
N LYS A 273 19.41 13.42 -7.61
CA LYS A 273 19.92 12.09 -7.99
C LYS A 273 20.11 11.92 -9.51
N ASP A 274 19.74 12.92 -10.32
CA ASP A 274 20.07 13.02 -11.74
C ASP A 274 21.43 13.72 -11.93
#